data_2bf67ee026a4f7b1d6b3e05736b4d731
#
_entry.id   2bf67ee026a4f7b1d6b3e05736b4d731
#
_cell.length_a   1.000
_cell.length_b   1.000
_cell.length_c   1.000
_cell.angle_alpha   90.00
_cell.angle_beta   90.00
_cell.angle_gamma   90.00
#
_symmetry.space_group_name_H-M   'P 1'
#
loop_
_entity.id
_entity.type
_entity.pdbx_description
1 polymer ?
#
loop_
_entity_poly.entity_id
_entity_poly.type
_entity_poly.pdbx_seq_one_letter_code
_entity_poly.pdbx_strand_id
1 'polypeptide(L)'
;NMYLCKVAMDIVAKHIPADKNGVRIAELNEQLYKETLWGHTPITDFWRVGAGTASRLEKLGIYTMGDISRWSLDHYLIGKLYKVFGKNTELLIDHAWGIEPTAIPDVKSYRPSNNSISSGQVLQEPCNYERTRLILWEMADMLSLDLVDKGVVTNQIVLTVGYDKESLADGHYTGEVVCDHYGRKIPKHAHGTQNLG
;
A
#
# COMPACT_ATOMS: atom_id res chain seq x y z
N ASN A 1 0.76 -12.15 16.21
CA ASN A 1 -0.31 -11.48 15.46
C ASN A 1 0.11 -11.15 14.03
N MET A 2 -0.82 -10.73 13.16
CA MET A 2 -0.54 -10.49 11.73
C MET A 2 0.44 -9.34 11.50
N TYR A 3 0.37 -8.28 12.30
CA TYR A 3 1.28 -7.15 12.19
C TYR A 3 2.73 -7.57 12.45
N LEU A 4 2.99 -8.26 13.56
CA LEU A 4 4.34 -8.73 13.89
C LEU A 4 4.88 -9.73 12.87
N CYS A 5 4.04 -10.63 12.33
CA CYS A 5 4.44 -11.50 11.22
C CYS A 5 4.87 -10.70 9.99
N LYS A 6 4.11 -9.67 9.64
CA LYS A 6 4.44 -8.80 8.50
C LYS A 6 5.74 -8.03 8.72
N VAL A 7 5.93 -7.46 9.91
CA VAL A 7 7.17 -6.74 10.28
C VAL A 7 8.37 -7.68 10.32
N ALA A 8 8.22 -8.88 10.89
CA ALA A 8 9.27 -9.90 10.89
C ALA A 8 9.73 -10.24 9.47
N MET A 9 8.78 -10.40 8.55
CA MET A 9 9.07 -10.70 7.15
C MET A 9 9.73 -9.52 6.42
N ASP A 10 9.23 -8.31 6.59
CA ASP A 10 9.66 -7.15 5.81
C ASP A 10 10.97 -6.51 6.34
N ILE A 11 11.18 -6.50 7.64
CA ILE A 11 12.33 -5.85 8.27
C ILE A 11 13.37 -6.87 8.72
N VAL A 12 12.98 -7.89 9.51
CA VAL A 12 13.96 -8.80 10.13
C VAL A 12 14.47 -9.82 9.14
N ALA A 13 13.59 -10.57 8.46
CA ALA A 13 13.97 -11.67 7.58
C ALA A 13 14.83 -11.23 6.40
N LYS A 14 14.63 -10.01 5.90
CA LYS A 14 15.43 -9.48 4.78
C LYS A 14 16.91 -9.29 5.12
N HIS A 15 17.25 -9.11 6.39
CA HIS A 15 18.59 -8.81 6.85
C HIS A 15 19.32 -10.01 7.47
N ILE A 16 18.69 -11.19 7.54
CA ILE A 16 19.32 -12.41 8.01
C ILE A 16 19.73 -13.29 6.82
N PRO A 17 20.82 -14.09 6.96
CA PRO A 17 21.23 -15.01 5.92
C PRO A 17 20.15 -16.09 5.68
N ALA A 18 20.05 -16.52 4.42
CA ALA A 18 19.21 -17.65 4.08
C ALA A 18 19.84 -18.97 4.60
N ASP A 19 18.99 -19.94 4.91
CA ASP A 19 19.42 -21.31 5.23
C ASP A 19 19.94 -22.04 3.97
N LYS A 20 20.33 -23.30 4.12
CA LYS A 20 20.82 -24.16 3.03
C LYS A 20 19.81 -24.37 1.89
N ASN A 21 18.52 -24.09 2.11
CA ASN A 21 17.45 -24.21 1.13
C ASN A 21 17.06 -22.84 0.53
N GLY A 22 17.78 -21.77 0.87
CA GLY A 22 17.48 -20.42 0.42
C GLY A 22 16.36 -19.72 1.22
N VAL A 23 15.90 -20.31 2.33
CA VAL A 23 14.80 -19.81 3.15
C VAL A 23 15.33 -18.92 4.27
N ARG A 24 14.65 -17.79 4.50
CA ARG A 24 14.91 -16.87 5.61
C ARG A 24 13.76 -16.94 6.60
N ILE A 25 14.04 -17.26 7.85
CA ILE A 25 13.04 -17.42 8.90
C ILE A 25 13.33 -16.40 9.99
N ALA A 26 12.33 -15.60 10.33
CA ALA A 26 12.41 -14.62 11.42
C ALA A 26 11.28 -14.87 12.40
N GLU A 27 11.57 -14.72 13.69
CA GLU A 27 10.60 -14.73 14.76
C GLU A 27 10.55 -13.34 15.42
N LEU A 28 9.34 -12.88 15.73
CA LEU A 28 9.12 -11.59 16.37
C LEU A 28 7.90 -11.70 17.28
N ASN A 29 8.11 -11.46 18.57
CA ASN A 29 7.06 -11.25 19.55
C ASN A 29 7.05 -9.79 20.01
N GLU A 30 6.07 -9.38 20.81
CA GLU A 30 5.91 -8.00 21.27
C GLU A 30 7.13 -7.48 22.06
N GLN A 31 7.74 -8.32 22.89
CA GLN A 31 8.91 -7.94 23.67
C GLN A 31 10.11 -7.70 22.77
N LEU A 32 10.41 -8.64 21.89
CA LEU A 32 11.53 -8.53 20.95
C LEU A 32 11.33 -7.35 19.97
N TYR A 33 10.08 -7.11 19.53
CA TYR A 33 9.74 -5.95 18.72
C TYR A 33 10.11 -4.64 19.42
N LYS A 34 9.74 -4.48 20.68
CA LYS A 34 10.07 -3.28 21.47
C LYS A 34 11.57 -3.11 21.66
N GLU A 35 12.27 -4.19 21.98
CA GLU A 35 13.71 -4.17 22.24
C GLU A 35 14.54 -3.86 20.99
N THR A 36 14.12 -4.36 19.83
CA THR A 36 14.95 -4.31 18.61
C THR A 36 14.48 -3.31 17.56
N LEU A 37 13.18 -3.04 17.47
CA LEU A 37 12.59 -2.28 16.36
C LEU A 37 11.94 -0.94 16.75
N TRP A 38 11.79 -0.64 18.04
CA TRP A 38 11.24 0.66 18.45
C TRP A 38 12.09 1.85 18.00
N GLY A 39 13.41 1.67 17.82
CA GLY A 39 14.32 2.67 17.31
C GLY A 39 14.61 2.56 15.80
N HIS A 40 13.99 1.62 15.10
CA HIS A 40 14.26 1.40 13.69
C HIS A 40 13.86 2.59 12.82
N THR A 41 14.71 2.92 11.86
CA THR A 41 14.49 3.95 10.83
C THR A 41 14.92 3.41 9.46
N PRO A 42 14.23 3.81 8.39
CA PRO A 42 13.14 4.77 8.33
C PRO A 42 11.81 4.16 8.81
N ILE A 43 10.93 4.97 9.38
CA ILE A 43 9.62 4.52 9.87
C ILE A 43 8.72 3.98 8.74
N THR A 44 9.01 4.31 7.50
CA THR A 44 8.30 3.83 6.31
C THR A 44 8.52 2.35 6.00
N ASP A 45 9.47 1.69 6.66
CA ASP A 45 9.66 0.25 6.53
C ASP A 45 8.54 -0.54 7.23
N PHE A 46 7.86 0.11 8.18
CA PHE A 46 6.75 -0.52 8.90
C PHE A 46 5.47 -0.53 8.05
N TRP A 47 4.80 -1.65 8.09
CA TRP A 47 3.54 -1.84 7.39
C TRP A 47 2.52 -0.75 7.76
N ARG A 48 1.85 -0.20 6.75
CA ARG A 48 0.87 0.90 6.83
C ARG A 48 1.45 2.28 7.18
N VAL A 49 2.75 2.44 7.26
CA VAL A 49 3.40 3.75 7.38
C VAL A 49 3.99 4.15 6.02
N GLY A 50 3.19 4.76 5.17
CA GLY A 50 3.68 5.32 3.91
C GLY A 50 4.28 6.71 4.07
N ALA A 51 4.87 7.26 2.99
CA ALA A 51 5.54 8.55 2.98
C ALA A 51 4.66 9.71 3.50
N GLY A 52 3.36 9.70 3.16
CA GLY A 52 2.42 10.72 3.65
C GLY A 52 2.16 10.64 5.17
N THR A 53 2.18 9.45 5.76
CA THR A 53 2.10 9.26 7.21
C THR A 53 3.39 9.69 7.88
N ALA A 54 4.53 9.24 7.36
CA ALA A 54 5.86 9.61 7.87
C ALA A 54 6.07 11.12 7.87
N SER A 55 5.75 11.82 6.78
CA SER A 55 5.87 13.28 6.71
C SER A 55 4.99 14.02 7.74
N ARG A 56 3.81 13.50 8.06
CA ARG A 56 2.97 14.08 9.11
C ARG A 56 3.49 13.80 10.51
N LEU A 57 4.08 12.63 10.74
CA LEU A 57 4.74 12.27 12.00
C LEU A 57 5.98 13.13 12.22
N GLU A 58 6.80 13.33 11.18
CA GLU A 58 8.00 14.17 11.22
C GLU A 58 7.69 15.61 11.64
N LYS A 59 6.57 16.20 11.17
CA LYS A 59 6.12 17.53 11.59
C LYS A 59 5.76 17.61 13.07
N LEU A 60 5.52 16.47 13.72
CA LEU A 60 5.31 16.36 15.17
C LEU A 60 6.59 15.99 15.91
N GLY A 61 7.72 15.80 15.24
CA GLY A 61 8.98 15.35 15.83
C GLY A 61 9.01 13.85 16.15
N ILE A 62 8.21 13.06 15.45
CA ILE A 62 8.10 11.61 15.62
C ILE A 62 8.77 10.92 14.44
N TYR A 63 9.77 10.10 14.70
CA TYR A 63 10.60 9.44 13.68
C TYR A 63 10.59 7.91 13.77
N THR A 64 10.13 7.36 14.90
CA THR A 64 10.18 5.92 15.18
C THR A 64 8.87 5.41 15.77
N MET A 65 8.67 4.09 15.74
CA MET A 65 7.53 3.45 16.43
C MET A 65 7.60 3.65 17.94
N GLY A 66 8.81 3.65 18.52
CA GLY A 66 9.00 3.97 19.93
C GLY A 66 8.60 5.41 20.30
N ASP A 67 8.72 6.38 19.39
CA ASP A 67 8.22 7.73 19.63
C ASP A 67 6.71 7.74 19.71
N ILE A 68 6.02 7.06 18.76
CA ILE A 68 4.56 6.94 18.78
C ILE A 68 4.08 6.31 20.09
N SER A 69 4.74 5.21 20.51
CA SER A 69 4.40 4.52 21.76
C SER A 69 4.56 5.43 22.97
N ARG A 70 5.62 6.22 23.06
CA ARG A 70 5.81 7.20 24.13
C ARG A 70 4.75 8.31 24.11
N TRP A 71 4.42 8.82 22.93
CA TRP A 71 3.37 9.84 22.77
C TRP A 71 1.99 9.33 23.20
N SER A 72 1.71 8.04 23.01
CA SER A 72 0.42 7.43 23.39
C SER A 72 0.20 7.38 24.91
N LEU A 73 1.26 7.49 25.71
CA LEU A 73 1.18 7.51 27.17
C LEU A 73 0.89 8.89 27.75
N ASP A 74 1.03 9.94 26.95
CA ASP A 74 0.77 11.33 27.39
C ASP A 74 -0.58 11.81 26.84
N HIS A 75 -1.47 12.21 27.77
CA HIS A 75 -2.84 12.61 27.41
C HIS A 75 -2.91 13.81 26.44
N TYR A 76 -1.96 14.75 26.53
CA TYR A 76 -1.91 15.92 25.65
C TYR A 76 -1.33 15.55 24.27
N LEU A 77 -0.28 14.75 24.24
CA LEU A 77 0.39 14.34 23.00
C LEU A 77 -0.49 13.40 22.16
N ILE A 78 -1.19 12.46 22.79
CA ILE A 78 -2.15 11.59 22.08
C ILE A 78 -3.25 12.42 21.42
N GLY A 79 -3.71 13.50 22.06
CA GLY A 79 -4.67 14.43 21.47
C GLY A 79 -4.18 15.09 20.18
N LYS A 80 -2.87 15.34 20.04
CA LYS A 80 -2.27 15.84 18.80
C LYS A 80 -2.27 14.79 17.71
N LEU A 81 -2.00 13.51 18.04
CA LEU A 81 -2.08 12.41 17.08
C LEU A 81 -3.50 12.28 16.51
N TYR A 82 -4.53 12.33 17.38
CA TYR A 82 -5.92 12.28 16.91
C TYR A 82 -6.31 13.46 16.02
N LYS A 83 -5.79 14.66 16.28
CA LYS A 83 -6.02 15.81 15.39
C LYS A 83 -5.42 15.62 13.99
N VAL A 84 -4.29 14.93 13.87
CA VAL A 84 -3.57 14.73 12.62
C VAL A 84 -4.06 13.49 11.86
N PHE A 85 -4.35 12.40 12.55
CA PHE A 85 -4.63 11.09 11.96
C PHE A 85 -6.08 10.61 12.12
N GLY A 86 -6.87 11.30 12.96
CA GLY A 86 -8.26 10.91 13.24
C GLY A 86 -8.34 9.48 13.78
N LYS A 87 -9.31 8.72 13.32
CA LYS A 87 -9.51 7.31 13.73
C LYS A 87 -8.32 6.37 13.43
N ASN A 88 -7.46 6.74 12.49
CA ASN A 88 -6.28 5.93 12.17
C ASN A 88 -5.21 6.01 13.28
N THR A 89 -5.36 6.91 14.26
CA THR A 89 -4.46 7.02 15.42
C THR A 89 -4.45 5.74 16.24
N GLU A 90 -5.61 5.12 16.44
CA GLU A 90 -5.73 3.88 17.23
C GLU A 90 -4.88 2.78 16.63
N LEU A 91 -5.08 2.50 15.34
CA LEU A 91 -4.28 1.50 14.63
C LEU A 91 -2.78 1.83 14.63
N LEU A 92 -2.43 3.11 14.50
CA LEU A 92 -1.03 3.54 14.51
C LEU A 92 -0.39 3.30 15.89
N ILE A 93 -1.13 3.55 16.97
CA ILE A 93 -0.69 3.29 18.34
C ILE A 93 -0.58 1.77 18.59
N ASP A 94 -1.61 1.00 18.23
CA ASP A 94 -1.60 -0.45 18.39
C ASP A 94 -0.36 -1.06 17.69
N HIS A 95 -0.12 -0.69 16.46
CA HIS A 95 1.06 -1.14 15.72
C HIS A 95 2.37 -0.69 16.36
N ALA A 96 2.43 0.51 16.92
CA ALA A 96 3.61 0.99 17.64
C ALA A 96 3.90 0.17 18.91
N TRP A 97 2.86 -0.39 19.53
CA TRP A 97 2.99 -1.33 20.65
C TRP A 97 3.19 -2.79 20.23
N GLY A 98 3.13 -3.08 18.93
CA GLY A 98 3.21 -4.45 18.41
C GLY A 98 1.89 -5.21 18.50
N ILE A 99 0.78 -4.51 18.66
CA ILE A 99 -0.56 -5.08 18.80
C ILE A 99 -1.27 -5.05 17.44
N GLU A 100 -2.01 -6.09 17.13
CA GLU A 100 -2.93 -6.15 16.01
C GLU A 100 -4.24 -6.76 16.48
N PRO A 101 -5.30 -5.97 16.63
CA PRO A 101 -6.57 -6.46 17.12
C PRO A 101 -7.30 -7.33 16.09
N THR A 102 -7.01 -7.15 14.79
CA THR A 102 -7.66 -7.90 13.71
C THR A 102 -7.13 -9.32 13.63
N ALA A 103 -8.01 -10.29 13.67
CA ALA A 103 -7.67 -11.71 13.52
C ALA A 103 -8.10 -12.25 12.13
N ILE A 104 -7.59 -13.42 11.76
CA ILE A 104 -7.95 -14.07 10.48
C ILE A 104 -9.46 -14.30 10.31
N PRO A 105 -10.23 -14.69 11.35
CA PRO A 105 -11.69 -14.77 11.23
C PRO A 105 -12.35 -13.43 10.85
N ASP A 106 -11.86 -12.32 11.41
CA ASP A 106 -12.39 -10.97 11.09
C ASP A 106 -12.17 -10.63 9.61
N VAL A 107 -10.97 -10.93 9.09
CA VAL A 107 -10.67 -10.73 7.66
C VAL A 107 -11.59 -11.58 6.79
N LYS A 108 -11.82 -12.85 7.16
CA LYS A 108 -12.69 -13.75 6.40
C LYS A 108 -14.17 -13.35 6.44
N SER A 109 -14.62 -12.77 7.54
CA SER A 109 -16.01 -12.32 7.73
C SER A 109 -16.26 -10.92 7.17
N TYR A 110 -15.20 -10.15 6.85
CA TYR A 110 -15.32 -8.79 6.35
C TYR A 110 -16.14 -8.73 5.06
N ARG A 111 -17.10 -7.81 5.03
CA ARG A 111 -17.87 -7.47 3.83
C ARG A 111 -17.61 -6.00 3.51
N PRO A 112 -17.00 -5.70 2.35
CA PRO A 112 -16.73 -4.32 1.96
C PRO A 112 -18.05 -3.55 1.74
N SER A 113 -18.07 -2.29 2.14
CA SER A 113 -19.19 -1.38 1.88
C SER A 113 -19.27 -0.95 0.42
N ASN A 114 -18.13 -0.93 -0.26
CA ASN A 114 -18.05 -0.64 -1.69
C ASN A 114 -17.67 -1.93 -2.43
N ASN A 115 -18.46 -2.28 -3.43
CA ASN A 115 -18.21 -3.43 -4.27
C ASN A 115 -17.62 -2.95 -5.60
N SER A 116 -16.35 -3.25 -5.82
CA SER A 116 -15.70 -3.07 -7.11
C SER A 116 -14.95 -4.34 -7.49
N ILE A 117 -14.99 -4.69 -8.76
CA ILE A 117 -14.16 -5.76 -9.33
C ILE A 117 -13.11 -5.06 -10.19
N SER A 118 -11.86 -5.43 -10.04
CA SER A 118 -10.77 -4.83 -10.80
C SER A 118 -9.84 -5.89 -11.34
N SER A 119 -9.32 -5.66 -12.52
CA SER A 119 -8.23 -6.41 -13.12
C SER A 119 -7.11 -5.44 -13.49
N GLY A 120 -5.86 -5.86 -13.36
CA GLY A 120 -4.69 -5.06 -13.72
C GLY A 120 -3.62 -5.94 -14.34
N GLN A 121 -2.97 -5.43 -15.39
CA GLN A 121 -1.88 -6.11 -16.04
C GLN A 121 -0.69 -5.15 -16.22
N VAL A 122 0.48 -5.60 -15.80
CA VAL A 122 1.75 -4.92 -16.09
C VAL A 122 2.38 -5.63 -17.29
N LEU A 123 2.59 -4.88 -18.36
CA LEU A 123 3.16 -5.42 -19.59
C LEU A 123 4.69 -5.50 -19.46
N GLN A 124 5.30 -6.49 -20.08
CA GLN A 124 6.75 -6.70 -20.07
C GLN A 124 7.50 -5.63 -20.87
N GLU A 125 6.85 -5.09 -21.89
CA GLU A 125 7.40 -4.06 -22.78
C GLU A 125 6.32 -3.01 -23.10
N PRO A 126 6.72 -1.77 -23.45
CA PRO A 126 5.80 -0.73 -23.89
C PRO A 126 5.03 -1.19 -25.13
N CYS A 127 3.76 -0.87 -25.21
CA CYS A 127 2.88 -1.24 -26.30
C CYS A 127 2.31 -0.01 -26.99
N ASN A 128 2.09 -0.12 -28.29
CA ASN A 128 1.39 0.89 -29.08
C ASN A 128 -0.13 0.88 -28.78
N TYR A 129 -0.83 1.87 -29.30
CA TYR A 129 -2.27 2.04 -29.09
C TYR A 129 -3.10 0.82 -29.48
N GLU A 130 -2.84 0.23 -30.66
CA GLU A 130 -3.65 -0.89 -31.16
C GLU A 130 -3.50 -2.14 -30.30
N ARG A 131 -2.28 -2.46 -29.86
CA ARG A 131 -2.03 -3.56 -28.94
C ARG A 131 -2.62 -3.30 -27.55
N THR A 132 -2.50 -2.09 -27.05
CA THR A 132 -3.11 -1.68 -25.75
C THR A 132 -4.63 -1.81 -25.81
N ARG A 133 -5.25 -1.39 -26.93
CA ARG A 133 -6.70 -1.50 -27.12
C ARG A 133 -7.17 -2.97 -27.14
N LEU A 134 -6.42 -3.86 -27.80
CA LEU A 134 -6.73 -5.28 -27.81
C LEU A 134 -6.67 -5.88 -26.39
N ILE A 135 -5.59 -5.59 -25.64
CA ILE A 135 -5.43 -6.05 -24.26
C ILE A 135 -6.58 -5.55 -23.38
N LEU A 136 -6.98 -4.30 -23.54
CA LEU A 136 -8.12 -3.74 -22.80
C LEU A 136 -9.44 -4.45 -23.14
N TRP A 137 -9.63 -4.84 -24.37
CA TRP A 137 -10.80 -5.63 -24.77
C TRP A 137 -10.82 -6.99 -24.10
N GLU A 138 -9.71 -7.71 -24.10
CA GLU A 138 -9.58 -9.00 -23.41
C GLU A 138 -9.82 -8.84 -21.90
N MET A 139 -9.26 -7.80 -21.28
CA MET A 139 -9.50 -7.52 -19.85
C MET A 139 -10.97 -7.19 -19.56
N ALA A 140 -11.64 -6.43 -20.42
CA ALA A 140 -13.05 -6.09 -20.26
C ALA A 140 -13.95 -7.33 -20.41
N ASP A 141 -13.63 -8.20 -21.37
CA ASP A 141 -14.35 -9.47 -21.58
C ASP A 141 -14.22 -10.38 -20.34
N MET A 142 -13.01 -10.54 -19.82
CA MET A 142 -12.76 -11.30 -18.58
C MET A 142 -13.50 -10.72 -17.38
N LEU A 143 -13.50 -9.38 -17.20
CA LEU A 143 -14.25 -8.75 -16.13
C LEU A 143 -15.76 -8.91 -16.28
N SER A 144 -16.27 -8.93 -17.51
CA SER A 144 -17.69 -9.17 -17.78
C SER A 144 -18.08 -10.60 -17.40
N LEU A 145 -17.23 -11.59 -17.69
CA LEU A 145 -17.45 -12.97 -17.23
C LEU A 145 -17.40 -13.07 -15.69
N ASP A 146 -16.48 -12.36 -15.04
CA ASP A 146 -16.41 -12.30 -13.58
C ASP A 146 -17.70 -11.71 -12.95
N LEU A 147 -18.30 -10.69 -13.57
CA LEU A 147 -19.56 -10.12 -13.13
C LEU A 147 -20.69 -11.16 -13.23
N VAL A 148 -20.75 -11.88 -14.35
CA VAL A 148 -21.75 -12.94 -14.57
C VAL A 148 -21.58 -14.06 -13.57
N ASP A 149 -20.36 -14.55 -13.36
CA ASP A 149 -20.07 -15.64 -12.41
C ASP A 149 -20.46 -15.26 -10.97
N LYS A 150 -20.24 -14.00 -10.60
CA LYS A 150 -20.63 -13.48 -9.28
C LYS A 150 -22.09 -13.07 -9.18
N GLY A 151 -22.87 -13.10 -10.27
CA GLY A 151 -24.27 -12.70 -10.31
C GLY A 151 -24.48 -11.22 -9.95
N VAL A 152 -23.56 -10.34 -10.37
CA VAL A 152 -23.61 -8.90 -10.08
C VAL A 152 -23.58 -8.08 -11.37
N VAL A 153 -24.01 -6.83 -11.26
CA VAL A 153 -23.98 -5.85 -12.35
C VAL A 153 -23.19 -4.61 -11.93
N THR A 154 -22.76 -3.83 -12.89
CA THR A 154 -22.10 -2.55 -12.64
C THR A 154 -22.77 -1.43 -13.43
N ASN A 155 -22.77 -0.23 -12.90
CA ASN A 155 -23.19 0.99 -13.57
C ASN A 155 -22.03 1.94 -13.88
N GLN A 156 -20.80 1.52 -13.59
CA GLN A 156 -19.63 2.36 -13.82
C GLN A 156 -18.44 1.51 -14.25
N ILE A 157 -17.68 2.04 -15.19
CA ILE A 157 -16.36 1.51 -15.56
C ILE A 157 -15.30 2.58 -15.33
N VAL A 158 -14.15 2.16 -14.83
CA VAL A 158 -12.98 3.00 -14.61
C VAL A 158 -11.80 2.37 -15.33
N LEU A 159 -11.09 3.18 -16.11
CA LEU A 159 -9.87 2.77 -16.81
C LEU A 159 -8.70 3.61 -16.34
N THR A 160 -7.58 2.95 -16.06
CA THR A 160 -6.30 3.61 -15.83
C THR A 160 -5.25 2.99 -16.75
N VAL A 161 -4.52 3.82 -17.50
CA VAL A 161 -3.43 3.40 -18.38
C VAL A 161 -2.15 4.07 -17.92
N GLY A 162 -1.18 3.28 -17.51
CA GLY A 162 0.18 3.72 -17.20
C GLY A 162 1.04 3.77 -18.47
N TYR A 163 1.85 4.80 -18.60
CA TYR A 163 2.83 4.93 -19.69
C TYR A 163 4.22 4.55 -19.18
N ASP A 164 5.02 3.96 -20.05
CA ASP A 164 6.42 3.71 -19.72
C ASP A 164 7.22 5.01 -19.65
N LYS A 165 8.23 5.03 -18.77
CA LYS A 165 9.16 6.16 -18.62
C LYS A 165 9.91 6.49 -19.92
N GLU A 166 10.13 5.48 -20.79
CA GLU A 166 10.79 5.67 -22.08
C GLU A 166 10.01 6.57 -23.02
N SER A 167 8.69 6.71 -22.82
CA SER A 167 7.87 7.67 -23.56
C SER A 167 8.33 9.13 -23.39
N LEU A 168 9.13 9.43 -22.36
CA LEU A 168 9.73 10.76 -22.18
C LEU A 168 11.04 10.93 -22.95
N ALA A 169 11.71 9.85 -23.31
CA ALA A 169 13.02 9.89 -23.96
C ALA A 169 12.91 10.35 -25.41
N ASP A 170 11.83 9.99 -26.10
CA ASP A 170 11.62 10.28 -27.52
C ASP A 170 11.18 11.71 -27.81
N GLY A 171 10.92 12.53 -26.76
CA GLY A 171 10.51 13.92 -26.90
C GLY A 171 9.11 14.15 -27.53
N HIS A 172 8.38 13.09 -27.83
CA HIS A 172 7.05 13.12 -28.44
C HIS A 172 5.90 13.13 -27.42
N TYR A 173 6.20 12.90 -26.13
CA TYR A 173 5.18 12.92 -25.09
C TYR A 173 4.76 14.37 -24.79
N THR A 174 3.50 14.68 -25.05
CA THR A 174 2.92 16.02 -24.83
C THR A 174 2.04 16.11 -23.58
N GLY A 175 1.92 15.00 -22.83
CA GLY A 175 1.10 14.96 -21.62
C GLY A 175 1.81 15.53 -20.39
N GLU A 176 1.11 15.51 -19.28
CA GLU A 176 1.63 15.95 -17.98
C GLU A 176 2.70 14.97 -17.45
N VAL A 177 3.81 15.54 -16.96
CA VAL A 177 4.91 14.78 -16.35
C VAL A 177 4.85 14.96 -14.84
N VAL A 178 4.93 13.86 -14.10
CA VAL A 178 4.94 13.84 -12.64
C VAL A 178 6.21 13.18 -12.12
N CYS A 179 6.51 13.37 -10.83
CA CYS A 179 7.56 12.62 -10.16
C CYS A 179 6.98 11.41 -9.46
N ASP A 180 7.61 10.25 -9.62
CA ASP A 180 7.27 9.05 -8.87
C ASP A 180 7.79 9.13 -7.43
N HIS A 181 7.53 8.07 -6.63
CA HIS A 181 7.98 7.98 -5.25
C HIS A 181 9.52 8.08 -5.08
N TYR A 182 10.27 7.73 -6.12
CA TYR A 182 11.74 7.79 -6.14
C TYR A 182 12.28 9.11 -6.71
N GLY A 183 11.43 10.10 -6.96
CA GLY A 183 11.80 11.39 -7.54
C GLY A 183 12.10 11.35 -9.05
N ARG A 184 11.78 10.25 -9.75
CA ARG A 184 12.02 10.12 -11.19
C ARG A 184 10.86 10.74 -11.96
N LYS A 185 11.17 11.49 -13.01
CA LYS A 185 10.14 12.00 -13.94
C LYS A 185 9.52 10.84 -14.71
N ILE A 186 8.21 10.75 -14.66
CA ILE A 186 7.40 9.76 -15.37
C ILE A 186 6.21 10.45 -16.04
N PRO A 187 5.67 9.91 -17.15
CA PRO A 187 4.41 10.38 -17.68
C PRO A 187 3.29 10.15 -16.66
N LYS A 188 2.41 11.13 -16.52
CA LYS A 188 1.19 10.95 -15.73
C LYS A 188 0.32 9.88 -16.39
N HIS A 189 -0.17 8.91 -15.62
CA HIS A 189 -1.11 7.91 -16.12
C HIS A 189 -2.42 8.55 -16.61
N ALA A 190 -2.99 8.01 -17.67
CA ALA A 190 -4.33 8.39 -18.09
C ALA A 190 -5.38 7.71 -17.19
N HIS A 191 -6.43 8.45 -16.86
CA HIS A 191 -7.53 7.96 -16.03
C HIS A 191 -8.86 8.43 -16.65
N GLY A 192 -9.78 7.50 -16.81
CA GLY A 192 -11.12 7.77 -17.31
C GLY A 192 -12.18 7.01 -16.53
N THR A 193 -13.32 7.65 -16.32
CA THR A 193 -14.49 7.05 -15.67
C THR A 193 -15.70 7.28 -16.55
N GLN A 194 -16.47 6.23 -16.79
CA GLN A 194 -17.73 6.26 -17.56
C GLN A 194 -18.83 5.61 -16.78
N ASN A 195 -19.96 6.30 -16.65
CA ASN A 195 -21.20 5.70 -16.16
C ASN A 195 -21.87 4.95 -17.31
N LEU A 196 -22.29 3.73 -17.01
CA LEU A 196 -23.06 2.87 -17.89
C LEU A 196 -24.53 3.12 -17.54
N GLY A 197 -25.33 3.54 -18.49
CA GLY A 197 -26.74 3.88 -18.30
C GLY A 197 -27.62 2.73 -17.82
#